data_84ea7c56087909d1c9f61f3f18294fe9
#
_entry.id   84ea7c56087909d1c9f61f3f18294fe9
#
_cell.length_a   1.000
_cell.length_b   1.000
_cell.length_c   1.000
_cell.angle_alpha   90.00
_cell.angle_beta   90.00
_cell.angle_gamma   90.00
#
_symmetry.space_group_name_H-M   'P 1'
#
loop_
_entity.id
_entity.type
_entity.pdbx_description
1 polymer ?
#
loop_
_entity_poly.entity_id
_entity_poly.type
_entity_poly.pdbx_seq_one_letter_code
_entity_poly.pdbx_strand_id
1 'polypeptide(L)'
;MSDKLTEIMAWKRQEVAPRVRPVSLAELRTLDASLPRPPSFAAALRRSDGQLGVIAEIKRRSPSAGAIADGISATEQARRYRAAGASALSVLTDTKYFGGTLDDLRGVTAFFQAEPPAVPCLRKDFMVHPIQVHEARAAGASAILIIVRALTDDDMRTLFDAAQAAGLDALFEIHTEAELDRALRQGAKIIGVNNRDLAIFKTDLGLSERLIPRFPRDVIAVSESGIFTGADAARVRAAGAHAILCGEALMKAPDPGALIAAFRA
;
A
#
# COMPACT_ATOMS: atom_id res chain seq x y z
N MET A 1 23.07 9.84 12.88
CA MET A 1 22.89 8.76 11.90
C MET A 1 21.65 9.10 11.08
N SER A 2 21.73 9.10 9.74
CA SER A 2 20.55 9.35 8.91
C SER A 2 19.54 8.21 9.11
N ASP A 3 18.27 8.55 9.27
CA ASP A 3 17.16 7.59 9.31
C ASP A 3 17.14 6.79 7.99
N LYS A 4 16.89 5.47 8.07
CA LYS A 4 16.89 4.57 6.91
C LYS A 4 15.90 5.04 5.82
N LEU A 5 14.78 5.63 6.19
CA LEU A 5 13.83 6.20 5.25
C LEU A 5 14.45 7.36 4.44
N THR A 6 15.22 8.24 5.09
CA THR A 6 15.92 9.34 4.41
C THR A 6 16.89 8.83 3.35
N GLU A 7 17.66 7.76 3.66
CA GLU A 7 18.55 7.09 2.69
C GLU A 7 17.75 6.53 1.49
N ILE A 8 16.65 5.84 1.77
CA ILE A 8 15.79 5.25 0.73
C ILE A 8 15.19 6.34 -0.16
N MET A 9 14.69 7.43 0.42
CA MET A 9 14.11 8.55 -0.34
C MET A 9 15.15 9.25 -1.22
N ALA A 10 16.37 9.45 -0.71
CA ALA A 10 17.48 10.01 -1.48
C ALA A 10 17.84 9.12 -2.67
N TRP A 11 17.93 7.81 -2.45
CA TRP A 11 18.14 6.85 -3.52
C TRP A 11 17.01 6.85 -4.54
N LYS A 12 15.75 6.87 -4.08
CA LYS A 12 14.58 6.86 -4.98
C LYS A 12 14.57 8.08 -5.91
N ARG A 13 14.95 9.26 -5.41
CA ARG A 13 15.09 10.45 -6.27
C ARG A 13 16.14 10.24 -7.36
N GLN A 14 17.26 9.60 -7.05
CA GLN A 14 18.29 9.27 -8.03
C GLN A 14 17.80 8.21 -9.03
N GLU A 15 17.13 7.18 -8.58
CA GLU A 15 16.58 6.11 -9.44
C GLU A 15 15.54 6.65 -10.43
N VAL A 16 14.68 7.55 -9.97
CA VAL A 16 13.61 8.13 -10.81
C VAL A 16 14.13 9.21 -11.77
N ALA A 17 15.23 9.90 -11.40
CA ALA A 17 15.75 11.05 -12.13
C ALA A 17 15.88 10.88 -13.65
N PRO A 18 16.37 9.74 -14.20
CA PRO A 18 16.46 9.54 -15.65
C PRO A 18 15.11 9.51 -16.38
N ARG A 19 14.02 9.27 -15.67
CA ARG A 19 12.64 9.19 -16.20
C ARG A 19 11.82 10.45 -15.95
N VAL A 20 12.36 11.38 -15.15
CA VAL A 20 11.65 12.59 -14.74
C VAL A 20 11.41 13.48 -15.98
N ARG A 21 10.17 13.83 -16.18
CA ARG A 21 9.68 14.83 -17.11
C ARG A 21 8.45 15.52 -16.54
N PRO A 22 8.04 16.67 -17.04
CA PRO A 22 6.77 17.26 -16.67
C PRO A 22 5.61 16.29 -16.96
N VAL A 23 4.73 16.11 -15.99
CA VAL A 23 3.49 15.32 -16.11
C VAL A 23 2.34 16.21 -15.66
N SER A 24 1.48 16.60 -16.61
CA SER A 24 0.34 17.44 -16.31
C SER A 24 -0.86 16.64 -15.82
N LEU A 25 -1.74 17.28 -15.03
CA LEU A 25 -3.00 16.64 -14.61
C LEU A 25 -3.91 16.32 -15.81
N ALA A 26 -3.82 17.10 -16.89
CA ALA A 26 -4.56 16.84 -18.14
C ALA A 26 -4.05 15.54 -18.81
N GLU A 27 -2.74 15.34 -18.88
CA GLU A 27 -2.13 14.11 -19.38
C GLU A 27 -2.60 12.89 -18.57
N LEU A 28 -2.62 12.98 -17.23
CA LEU A 28 -3.07 11.89 -16.37
C LEU A 28 -4.55 11.55 -16.55
N ARG A 29 -5.42 12.55 -16.72
CA ARG A 29 -6.84 12.32 -17.06
C ARG A 29 -7.01 11.65 -18.42
N THR A 30 -6.23 12.05 -19.41
CA THR A 30 -6.25 11.42 -20.75
C THR A 30 -5.78 9.97 -20.66
N LEU A 31 -4.71 9.71 -19.91
CA LEU A 31 -4.25 8.34 -19.66
C LEU A 31 -5.33 7.50 -18.99
N ASP A 32 -5.97 8.03 -17.93
CA ASP A 32 -7.04 7.31 -17.22
C ASP A 32 -8.21 6.98 -18.15
N ALA A 33 -8.65 7.94 -18.96
CA ALA A 33 -9.73 7.74 -19.91
C ALA A 33 -9.41 6.73 -21.03
N SER A 34 -8.11 6.50 -21.31
CA SER A 34 -7.65 5.58 -22.36
C SER A 34 -7.47 4.14 -21.90
N LEU A 35 -7.51 3.89 -20.60
CA LEU A 35 -7.25 2.57 -20.01
C LEU A 35 -8.48 2.02 -19.29
N PRO A 36 -8.63 0.69 -19.20
CA PRO A 36 -9.68 0.07 -18.39
C PRO A 36 -9.64 0.60 -16.95
N ARG A 37 -10.81 0.86 -16.37
CA ARG A 37 -10.91 1.34 -14.99
C ARG A 37 -10.43 0.24 -14.04
N PRO A 38 -9.48 0.51 -13.14
CA PRO A 38 -9.06 -0.48 -12.17
C PRO A 38 -10.16 -0.70 -11.11
N PRO A 39 -10.18 -1.87 -10.43
CA PRO A 39 -11.08 -2.08 -9.30
C PRO A 39 -10.83 -1.04 -8.20
N SER A 40 -11.89 -0.56 -7.54
CA SER A 40 -11.76 0.43 -6.46
C SER A 40 -11.05 -0.17 -5.26
N PHE A 41 -9.91 0.43 -4.89
CA PHE A 41 -9.16 0.05 -3.69
C PHE A 41 -9.95 0.43 -2.43
N ALA A 42 -10.51 1.64 -2.39
CA ALA A 42 -11.33 2.11 -1.28
C ALA A 42 -12.54 1.20 -1.02
N ALA A 43 -13.28 0.80 -2.08
CA ALA A 43 -14.45 -0.05 -1.94
C ALA A 43 -14.09 -1.45 -1.39
N ALA A 44 -12.95 -2.01 -1.81
CA ALA A 44 -12.50 -3.31 -1.35
C ALA A 44 -12.09 -3.34 0.14
N LEU A 45 -11.72 -2.19 0.70
CA LEU A 45 -11.34 -2.05 2.11
C LEU A 45 -12.55 -1.80 3.03
N ARG A 46 -13.64 -1.20 2.52
CA ARG A 46 -14.90 -1.02 3.26
C ARG A 46 -15.79 -2.24 3.05
N ARG A 47 -15.65 -3.23 3.90
CA ARG A 47 -16.48 -4.44 3.84
C ARG A 47 -17.84 -4.20 4.49
N SER A 48 -18.89 -4.59 3.78
CA SER A 48 -20.27 -4.47 4.27
C SER A 48 -20.63 -5.46 5.37
N ASP A 49 -19.84 -6.54 5.52
CA ASP A 49 -20.03 -7.60 6.53
C ASP A 49 -19.38 -7.28 7.87
N GLY A 50 -18.77 -6.10 8.03
CA GLY A 50 -18.09 -5.70 9.27
C GLY A 50 -16.77 -6.42 9.55
N GLN A 51 -16.33 -7.29 8.65
CA GLN A 51 -15.04 -7.96 8.76
C GLN A 51 -13.90 -7.06 8.27
N LEU A 52 -12.67 -7.34 8.74
CA LEU A 52 -11.48 -6.64 8.26
C LEU A 52 -11.21 -6.92 6.78
N GLY A 53 -10.94 -5.85 6.02
CA GLY A 53 -10.27 -5.96 4.74
C GLY A 53 -8.83 -6.45 4.95
N VAL A 54 -8.33 -7.34 4.09
CA VAL A 54 -6.94 -7.79 4.14
C VAL A 54 -6.23 -7.37 2.86
N ILE A 55 -5.26 -6.46 3.00
CA ILE A 55 -4.32 -6.08 1.94
C ILE A 55 -3.12 -7.02 2.07
N ALA A 56 -3.03 -8.00 1.18
CA ALA A 56 -1.94 -8.97 1.20
C ALA A 56 -0.74 -8.43 0.41
N GLU A 57 0.41 -8.30 1.09
CA GLU A 57 1.61 -7.72 0.50
C GLU A 57 2.49 -8.79 -0.15
N ILE A 58 2.90 -8.52 -1.38
CA ILE A 58 3.85 -9.31 -2.16
C ILE A 58 5.20 -8.61 -2.11
N LYS A 59 6.18 -9.25 -1.45
CA LYS A 59 7.56 -8.76 -1.37
C LYS A 59 8.56 -9.91 -1.26
N ARG A 60 9.70 -9.79 -1.94
CA ARG A 60 10.74 -10.84 -1.94
C ARG A 60 11.72 -10.68 -0.80
N ARG A 61 11.97 -9.45 -0.36
CA ARG A 61 12.90 -9.13 0.73
C ARG A 61 12.48 -7.86 1.47
N SER A 62 13.06 -7.64 2.62
CA SER A 62 12.94 -6.36 3.32
C SER A 62 14.21 -6.04 4.10
N PRO A 63 14.49 -4.75 4.41
CA PRO A 63 15.64 -4.36 5.21
C PRO A 63 15.67 -5.00 6.60
N SER A 64 14.50 -5.36 7.17
CA SER A 64 14.37 -5.92 8.51
C SER A 64 14.42 -7.45 8.57
N ALA A 65 13.98 -8.15 7.50
CA ALA A 65 13.82 -9.61 7.50
C ALA A 65 14.72 -10.32 6.47
N GLY A 66 15.51 -9.57 5.68
CA GLY A 66 16.30 -10.15 4.60
C GLY A 66 15.44 -10.75 3.50
N ALA A 67 15.88 -11.86 2.90
CA ALA A 67 15.09 -12.64 1.94
C ALA A 67 13.87 -13.26 2.63
N ILE A 68 12.69 -13.11 2.03
CA ILE A 68 11.40 -13.60 2.58
C ILE A 68 10.85 -14.71 1.73
N ALA A 69 10.94 -14.60 0.41
CA ALA A 69 10.48 -15.62 -0.53
C ALA A 69 11.37 -15.62 -1.78
N ASP A 70 12.07 -16.72 -1.98
CA ASP A 70 12.82 -16.99 -3.19
C ASP A 70 12.04 -17.97 -4.08
N GLY A 71 12.03 -17.70 -5.40
CA GLY A 71 11.53 -18.63 -6.40
C GLY A 71 10.05 -18.55 -6.76
N ILE A 72 9.22 -17.75 -6.08
CA ILE A 72 7.82 -17.53 -6.49
C ILE A 72 7.67 -16.20 -7.23
N SER A 73 6.97 -16.20 -8.37
CA SER A 73 6.65 -14.97 -9.09
C SER A 73 5.58 -14.16 -8.37
N ALA A 74 5.57 -12.83 -8.60
CA ALA A 74 4.52 -11.96 -8.04
C ALA A 74 3.12 -12.38 -8.52
N THR A 75 2.98 -12.81 -9.76
CA THR A 75 1.72 -13.30 -10.34
C THR A 75 1.24 -14.57 -9.66
N GLU A 76 2.12 -15.54 -9.41
CA GLU A 76 1.74 -16.76 -8.70
C GLU A 76 1.34 -16.47 -7.25
N GLN A 77 2.05 -15.57 -6.58
CA GLN A 77 1.67 -15.15 -5.23
C GLN A 77 0.33 -14.40 -5.23
N ALA A 78 0.06 -13.57 -6.24
CA ALA A 78 -1.23 -12.90 -6.41
C ALA A 78 -2.38 -13.90 -6.60
N ARG A 79 -2.15 -14.97 -7.39
CA ARG A 79 -3.13 -16.06 -7.56
C ARG A 79 -3.46 -16.71 -6.21
N ARG A 80 -2.45 -17.03 -5.41
CA ARG A 80 -2.63 -17.62 -4.07
C ARG A 80 -3.41 -16.70 -3.14
N TYR A 81 -3.08 -15.41 -3.12
CA TYR A 81 -3.76 -14.43 -2.27
C TYR A 81 -5.20 -14.17 -2.70
N ARG A 82 -5.47 -14.15 -4.03
CA ARG A 82 -6.85 -14.11 -4.53
C ARG A 82 -7.65 -15.32 -4.07
N ALA A 83 -7.11 -16.52 -4.24
CA ALA A 83 -7.75 -17.77 -3.80
C ALA A 83 -7.97 -17.80 -2.28
N ALA A 84 -7.05 -17.23 -1.51
CA ALA A 84 -7.15 -17.04 -0.06
C ALA A 84 -8.18 -15.96 0.35
N GLY A 85 -8.74 -15.21 -0.60
CA GLY A 85 -9.75 -14.19 -0.35
C GLY A 85 -9.19 -12.83 0.08
N ALA A 86 -7.96 -12.47 -0.26
CA ALA A 86 -7.44 -11.12 -0.03
C ALA A 86 -8.38 -10.06 -0.63
N SER A 87 -8.62 -8.97 0.12
CA SER A 87 -9.47 -7.86 -0.33
C SER A 87 -8.76 -6.98 -1.35
N ALA A 88 -7.46 -6.80 -1.18
CA ALA A 88 -6.58 -6.05 -2.04
C ALA A 88 -5.16 -6.62 -1.98
N LEU A 89 -4.33 -6.25 -2.95
CA LEU A 89 -2.91 -6.59 -2.94
C LEU A 89 -2.05 -5.33 -2.79
N SER A 90 -0.92 -5.46 -2.09
CA SER A 90 0.15 -4.49 -2.04
C SER A 90 1.35 -5.09 -2.78
N VAL A 91 1.73 -4.52 -3.91
CA VAL A 91 2.83 -5.02 -4.73
C VAL A 91 4.03 -4.09 -4.60
N LEU A 92 5.13 -4.58 -4.00
CA LEU A 92 6.38 -3.84 -3.90
C LEU A 92 6.96 -3.63 -5.31
N THR A 93 7.34 -2.38 -5.62
CA THR A 93 8.00 -2.03 -6.89
C THR A 93 9.35 -1.35 -6.70
N ASP A 94 9.89 -1.39 -5.48
CA ASP A 94 11.26 -0.96 -5.17
C ASP A 94 12.23 -2.12 -5.33
N THR A 95 13.19 -1.97 -6.26
CA THR A 95 14.14 -3.03 -6.59
C THR A 95 15.26 -3.13 -5.56
N LYS A 96 15.84 -2.00 -5.15
CA LYS A 96 17.06 -2.00 -4.33
C LYS A 96 16.82 -2.57 -2.94
N TYR A 97 15.78 -2.15 -2.25
CA TYR A 97 15.55 -2.48 -0.84
C TYR A 97 14.55 -3.62 -0.64
N PHE A 98 13.59 -3.79 -1.57
CA PHE A 98 12.50 -4.77 -1.42
C PHE A 98 12.47 -5.84 -2.51
N GLY A 99 13.29 -5.73 -3.56
CA GLY A 99 13.41 -6.74 -4.61
C GLY A 99 12.20 -6.84 -5.53
N GLY A 100 11.28 -5.86 -5.48
CA GLY A 100 10.14 -5.77 -6.37
C GLY A 100 10.43 -4.89 -7.58
N THR A 101 9.61 -5.01 -8.62
CA THR A 101 9.72 -4.23 -9.85
C THR A 101 8.36 -3.73 -10.33
N LEU A 102 8.35 -2.71 -11.18
CA LEU A 102 7.11 -2.29 -11.84
C LEU A 102 6.53 -3.38 -12.74
N ASP A 103 7.37 -4.27 -13.28
CA ASP A 103 6.93 -5.40 -14.08
C ASP A 103 6.23 -6.48 -13.24
N ASP A 104 6.55 -6.62 -11.96
CA ASP A 104 5.78 -7.44 -11.04
C ASP A 104 4.33 -6.95 -10.93
N LEU A 105 4.16 -5.63 -10.77
CA LEU A 105 2.82 -5.02 -10.74
C LEU A 105 2.08 -5.23 -12.06
N ARG A 106 2.74 -4.98 -13.20
CA ARG A 106 2.16 -5.23 -14.54
C ARG A 106 1.73 -6.68 -14.72
N GLY A 107 2.57 -7.62 -14.34
CA GLY A 107 2.25 -9.06 -14.42
C GLY A 107 1.04 -9.43 -13.58
N VAL A 108 0.94 -8.91 -12.36
CA VAL A 108 -0.20 -9.14 -11.45
C VAL A 108 -1.50 -8.55 -12.00
N THR A 109 -1.49 -7.31 -12.47
CA THR A 109 -2.69 -6.65 -12.99
C THR A 109 -3.14 -7.25 -14.32
N ALA A 110 -2.21 -7.61 -15.22
CA ALA A 110 -2.52 -8.32 -16.46
C ALA A 110 -3.14 -9.70 -16.19
N PHE A 111 -2.64 -10.43 -15.19
CA PHE A 111 -3.25 -11.69 -14.74
C PHE A 111 -4.71 -11.49 -14.32
N PHE A 112 -5.02 -10.46 -13.54
CA PHE A 112 -6.40 -10.18 -13.12
C PHE A 112 -7.31 -9.71 -14.24
N GLN A 113 -6.76 -9.02 -15.24
CA GLN A 113 -7.53 -8.66 -16.45
C GLN A 113 -7.91 -9.90 -17.27
N ALA A 114 -7.00 -10.88 -17.36
CA ALA A 114 -7.23 -12.12 -18.08
C ALA A 114 -8.13 -13.12 -17.32
N GLU A 115 -8.04 -13.13 -15.99
CA GLU A 115 -8.76 -14.07 -15.12
C GLU A 115 -9.58 -13.32 -14.04
N PRO A 116 -10.78 -12.83 -14.31
CA PRO A 116 -11.62 -12.20 -13.30
C PRO A 116 -12.06 -13.18 -12.19
N PRO A 117 -12.46 -12.69 -11.00
CA PRO A 117 -12.56 -11.27 -10.64
C PRO A 117 -11.19 -10.63 -10.37
N ALA A 118 -11.07 -9.36 -10.73
CA ALA A 118 -9.88 -8.57 -10.45
C ALA A 118 -9.84 -8.14 -8.98
N VAL A 119 -8.63 -8.22 -8.40
CA VAL A 119 -8.34 -7.72 -7.04
C VAL A 119 -7.60 -6.39 -7.17
N PRO A 120 -8.01 -5.31 -6.47
CA PRO A 120 -7.34 -4.02 -6.55
C PRO A 120 -5.90 -4.11 -6.04
N CYS A 121 -4.98 -3.43 -6.75
CA CYS A 121 -3.56 -3.45 -6.47
C CYS A 121 -3.03 -2.07 -6.07
N LEU A 122 -2.38 -2.00 -4.92
CA LEU A 122 -1.57 -0.86 -4.48
C LEU A 122 -0.16 -0.98 -5.06
N ARG A 123 0.33 0.06 -5.77
CA ARG A 123 1.76 0.21 -6.01
C ARG A 123 2.44 0.63 -4.71
N LYS A 124 3.13 -0.29 -4.05
CA LYS A 124 3.89 -0.05 -2.82
C LYS A 124 5.31 0.36 -3.20
N ASP A 125 5.56 1.67 -3.22
CA ASP A 125 6.84 2.28 -3.62
C ASP A 125 7.04 3.60 -2.86
N PHE A 126 8.25 4.15 -2.92
CA PHE A 126 8.58 5.47 -2.39
C PHE A 126 8.29 6.52 -3.45
N MET A 127 7.11 7.13 -3.40
CA MET A 127 6.68 8.12 -4.38
C MET A 127 7.37 9.46 -4.14
N VAL A 128 8.02 10.00 -5.18
CA VAL A 128 8.78 11.27 -5.14
C VAL A 128 8.45 12.18 -6.32
N HIS A 129 7.75 11.68 -7.35
CA HIS A 129 7.45 12.47 -8.56
C HIS A 129 6.18 11.95 -9.27
N PRO A 130 5.36 12.83 -9.90
CA PRO A 130 4.14 12.45 -10.64
C PRO A 130 4.35 11.44 -11.78
N ILE A 131 5.56 11.30 -12.31
CA ILE A 131 5.87 10.27 -13.31
C ILE A 131 5.62 8.87 -12.77
N GLN A 132 5.86 8.64 -11.46
CA GLN A 132 5.57 7.34 -10.83
C GLN A 132 4.06 7.07 -10.73
N VAL A 133 3.24 8.12 -10.60
CA VAL A 133 1.78 8.01 -10.65
C VAL A 133 1.31 7.61 -12.05
N HIS A 134 1.86 8.26 -13.09
CA HIS A 134 1.64 7.88 -14.49
C HIS A 134 2.01 6.41 -14.73
N GLU A 135 3.19 5.98 -14.29
CA GLU A 135 3.65 4.59 -14.39
C GLU A 135 2.73 3.61 -13.64
N ALA A 136 2.24 3.99 -12.43
CA ALA A 136 1.31 3.18 -11.64
C ALA A 136 0.00 2.95 -12.40
N ARG A 137 -0.59 4.03 -12.95
CA ARG A 137 -1.84 3.93 -13.74
C ARG A 137 -1.64 3.09 -14.99
N ALA A 138 -0.55 3.33 -15.73
CA ALA A 138 -0.20 2.55 -16.93
C ALA A 138 0.07 1.07 -16.62
N ALA A 139 0.52 0.75 -15.40
CA ALA A 139 0.70 -0.62 -14.91
C ALA A 139 -0.59 -1.23 -14.35
N GLY A 140 -1.74 -0.55 -14.40
CA GLY A 140 -3.03 -1.06 -13.93
C GLY A 140 -3.22 -1.03 -12.40
N ALA A 141 -2.43 -0.25 -11.67
CA ALA A 141 -2.65 -0.05 -10.24
C ALA A 141 -4.02 0.54 -9.95
N SER A 142 -4.56 0.27 -8.76
CA SER A 142 -5.76 0.87 -8.20
C SER A 142 -5.44 2.00 -7.22
N ALA A 143 -4.25 1.96 -6.62
CA ALA A 143 -3.81 2.93 -5.61
C ALA A 143 -2.29 3.11 -5.63
N ILE A 144 -1.85 4.25 -5.06
CA ILE A 144 -0.45 4.53 -4.74
C ILE A 144 -0.25 4.74 -3.24
N LEU A 145 1.00 4.66 -2.79
CA LEU A 145 1.41 4.97 -1.42
C LEU A 145 1.93 6.41 -1.32
N ILE A 146 1.50 7.15 -0.30
CA ILE A 146 2.05 8.46 0.09
C ILE A 146 2.56 8.36 1.52
N ILE A 147 3.88 8.39 1.72
CA ILE A 147 4.51 8.32 3.05
C ILE A 147 4.63 9.73 3.61
N VAL A 148 3.75 10.10 4.54
CA VAL A 148 3.58 11.47 5.03
C VAL A 148 4.87 12.04 5.64
N ARG A 149 5.59 11.27 6.45
CA ARG A 149 6.85 11.71 7.07
C ARG A 149 8.00 11.95 6.09
N ALA A 150 7.92 11.38 4.88
CA ALA A 150 8.98 11.43 3.87
C ALA A 150 8.85 12.59 2.88
N LEU A 151 7.74 13.33 2.94
CA LEU A 151 7.33 14.33 1.95
C LEU A 151 7.00 15.67 2.62
N THR A 152 7.21 16.75 1.88
CA THR A 152 6.65 18.07 2.23
C THR A 152 5.14 18.10 1.97
N ASP A 153 4.42 19.08 2.50
CA ASP A 153 2.99 19.22 2.23
C ASP A 153 2.71 19.50 0.74
N ASP A 154 3.60 20.22 0.07
CA ASP A 154 3.51 20.50 -1.37
C ASP A 154 3.77 19.24 -2.22
N ASP A 155 4.78 18.43 -1.85
CA ASP A 155 5.03 17.15 -2.52
C ASP A 155 3.84 16.21 -2.37
N MET A 156 3.28 16.11 -1.16
CA MET A 156 2.08 15.30 -0.91
C MET A 156 0.90 15.77 -1.75
N ARG A 157 0.64 17.10 -1.80
CA ARG A 157 -0.41 17.68 -2.64
C ARG A 157 -0.21 17.33 -4.09
N THR A 158 1.00 17.53 -4.61
CA THR A 158 1.34 17.25 -6.01
C THR A 158 1.10 15.77 -6.37
N LEU A 159 1.52 14.85 -5.52
CA LEU A 159 1.31 13.41 -5.74
C LEU A 159 -0.16 13.00 -5.61
N PHE A 160 -0.89 13.59 -4.65
CA PHE A 160 -2.29 13.28 -4.44
C PHE A 160 -3.17 13.80 -5.57
N ASP A 161 -2.95 15.07 -6.01
CA ASP A 161 -3.66 15.63 -7.17
C ASP A 161 -3.37 14.82 -8.44
N ALA A 162 -2.13 14.36 -8.62
CA ALA A 162 -1.76 13.46 -9.70
C ALA A 162 -2.49 12.11 -9.61
N ALA A 163 -2.59 11.51 -8.42
CA ALA A 163 -3.33 10.26 -8.21
C ALA A 163 -4.81 10.41 -8.56
N GLN A 164 -5.44 11.49 -8.06
CA GLN A 164 -6.85 11.78 -8.38
C GLN A 164 -7.07 11.97 -9.88
N ALA A 165 -6.17 12.72 -10.55
CA ALA A 165 -6.24 12.93 -11.99
C ALA A 165 -6.07 11.64 -12.81
N ALA A 166 -5.30 10.68 -12.26
CA ALA A 166 -5.07 9.37 -12.84
C ALA A 166 -6.13 8.32 -12.43
N GLY A 167 -7.22 8.70 -11.73
CA GLY A 167 -8.24 7.78 -11.27
C GLY A 167 -7.78 6.75 -10.23
N LEU A 168 -6.71 7.07 -9.48
CA LEU A 168 -6.13 6.20 -8.46
C LEU A 168 -6.51 6.65 -7.06
N ASP A 169 -6.75 5.68 -6.17
CA ASP A 169 -6.79 5.93 -4.73
C ASP A 169 -5.36 6.20 -4.19
N ALA A 170 -5.27 6.83 -3.00
CA ALA A 170 -4.00 7.05 -2.32
C ALA A 170 -4.09 6.58 -0.86
N LEU A 171 -3.18 5.67 -0.48
CA LEU A 171 -2.97 5.26 0.91
C LEU A 171 -1.93 6.20 1.53
N PHE A 172 -2.34 7.02 2.51
CA PHE A 172 -1.45 7.90 3.26
C PHE A 172 -0.90 7.14 4.48
N GLU A 173 0.39 6.81 4.46
CA GLU A 173 1.06 6.12 5.57
C GLU A 173 1.55 7.11 6.61
N ILE A 174 1.18 6.89 7.88
CA ILE A 174 1.51 7.74 9.03
C ILE A 174 2.10 6.94 10.19
N HIS A 175 2.85 7.64 11.07
CA HIS A 175 3.46 7.08 12.29
C HIS A 175 3.20 7.95 13.53
N THR A 176 2.65 9.16 13.37
CA THR A 176 2.43 10.10 14.47
C THR A 176 1.11 10.85 14.32
N GLU A 177 0.64 11.47 15.43
CA GLU A 177 -0.53 12.36 15.42
C GLU A 177 -0.33 13.57 14.49
N ALA A 178 0.86 14.17 14.51
CA ALA A 178 1.17 15.30 13.64
C ALA A 178 1.11 14.91 12.15
N GLU A 179 1.51 13.68 11.81
CA GLU A 179 1.37 13.15 10.45
C GLU A 179 -0.10 12.87 10.09
N LEU A 180 -0.94 12.43 11.06
CA LEU A 180 -2.39 12.32 10.86
C LEU A 180 -3.00 13.67 10.49
N ASP A 181 -2.68 14.70 11.24
CA ASP A 181 -3.19 16.06 10.98
C ASP A 181 -2.76 16.57 9.59
N ARG A 182 -1.52 16.26 9.17
CA ARG A 182 -1.02 16.60 7.83
C ARG A 182 -1.80 15.86 6.75
N ALA A 183 -2.00 14.53 6.89
CA ALA A 183 -2.77 13.73 5.94
C ALA A 183 -4.21 14.22 5.80
N LEU A 184 -4.87 14.54 6.93
CA LEU A 184 -6.24 15.06 6.93
C LEU A 184 -6.35 16.43 6.25
N ARG A 185 -5.37 17.34 6.45
CA ARG A 185 -5.33 18.63 5.71
C ARG A 185 -5.20 18.44 4.20
N GLN A 186 -4.54 17.37 3.75
CA GLN A 186 -4.48 17.02 2.32
C GLN A 186 -5.80 16.43 1.79
N GLY A 187 -6.75 16.09 2.65
CA GLY A 187 -8.02 15.47 2.27
C GLY A 187 -7.93 13.94 2.09
N ALA A 188 -6.96 13.30 2.75
CA ALA A 188 -6.78 11.84 2.70
C ALA A 188 -8.06 11.10 3.08
N LYS A 189 -8.45 10.09 2.28
CA LYS A 189 -9.62 9.23 2.51
C LYS A 189 -9.25 7.81 2.92
N ILE A 190 -8.00 7.42 2.73
CA ILE A 190 -7.45 6.12 3.18
C ILE A 190 -6.15 6.45 3.90
N ILE A 191 -6.09 6.13 5.18
CA ILE A 191 -4.92 6.41 6.03
C ILE A 191 -4.47 5.10 6.68
N GLY A 192 -3.19 4.79 6.53
CA GLY A 192 -2.53 3.65 7.13
C GLY A 192 -1.66 4.06 8.30
N VAL A 193 -1.88 3.45 9.47
CA VAL A 193 -0.98 3.56 10.61
C VAL A 193 0.06 2.46 10.51
N ASN A 194 1.30 2.83 10.22
CA ASN A 194 2.39 1.85 10.17
C ASN A 194 2.99 1.68 11.58
N ASN A 195 2.69 0.53 12.19
CA ASN A 195 3.14 0.16 13.52
C ASN A 195 4.65 -0.12 13.63
N ARG A 196 5.37 -0.15 12.50
CA ARG A 196 6.82 -0.37 12.50
C ARG A 196 7.56 0.96 12.59
N ASP A 197 8.30 1.14 13.67
CA ASP A 197 9.29 2.20 13.73
C ASP A 197 10.45 1.88 12.78
N LEU A 198 10.63 2.72 11.75
CA LEU A 198 11.65 2.53 10.72
C LEU A 198 13.06 2.86 11.21
N ALA A 199 13.22 3.49 12.36
CA ALA A 199 14.53 3.78 12.94
C ALA A 199 15.11 2.57 13.69
N ILE A 200 14.26 1.80 14.38
CA ILE A 200 14.67 0.67 15.23
C ILE A 200 14.06 -0.67 14.79
N PHE A 201 13.26 -0.68 13.73
CA PHE A 201 12.56 -1.85 13.16
C PHE A 201 11.69 -2.63 14.17
N LYS A 202 11.26 -1.98 15.25
CA LYS A 202 10.35 -2.55 16.22
C LYS A 202 8.90 -2.24 15.85
N THR A 203 7.99 -3.18 16.07
CA THR A 203 6.54 -3.00 15.85
C THR A 203 5.81 -2.85 17.18
N ASP A 204 4.84 -1.91 17.22
CA ASP A 204 3.97 -1.68 18.37
C ASP A 204 2.53 -1.40 17.89
N LEU A 205 1.63 -2.39 18.03
CA LEU A 205 0.21 -2.24 17.68
C LEU A 205 -0.51 -1.18 18.52
N GLY A 206 0.03 -0.81 19.68
CA GLY A 206 -0.45 0.29 20.48
C GLY A 206 -0.47 1.63 19.71
N LEU A 207 0.31 1.77 18.64
CA LEU A 207 0.24 2.94 17.77
C LEU A 207 -1.10 3.01 17.02
N SER A 208 -1.52 1.92 16.39
CA SER A 208 -2.83 1.83 15.75
C SER A 208 -3.96 2.00 16.77
N GLU A 209 -3.86 1.40 17.95
CA GLU A 209 -4.86 1.53 19.01
C GLU A 209 -5.01 2.99 19.51
N ARG A 210 -3.95 3.80 19.48
CA ARG A 210 -4.02 5.22 19.86
C ARG A 210 -4.50 6.13 18.73
N LEU A 211 -4.07 5.88 17.49
CA LEU A 211 -4.33 6.82 16.39
C LEU A 211 -5.65 6.58 15.67
N ILE A 212 -6.03 5.32 15.41
CA ILE A 212 -7.23 4.98 14.62
C ILE A 212 -8.52 5.55 15.22
N PRO A 213 -8.76 5.54 16.55
CA PRO A 213 -9.96 6.13 17.12
C PRO A 213 -10.15 7.63 16.87
N ARG A 214 -9.08 8.32 16.45
CA ARG A 214 -9.08 9.77 16.14
C ARG A 214 -9.43 10.07 14.67
N PHE A 215 -9.58 9.05 13.83
CA PHE A 215 -9.90 9.26 12.41
C PHE A 215 -11.34 9.73 12.24
N PRO A 216 -11.60 10.67 11.31
CA PRO A 216 -12.95 11.00 10.89
C PRO A 216 -13.68 9.75 10.37
N ARG A 217 -15.01 9.68 10.55
CA ARG A 217 -15.82 8.52 10.17
C ARG A 217 -15.80 8.17 8.67
N ASP A 218 -15.52 9.14 7.84
CA ASP A 218 -15.45 8.99 6.38
C ASP A 218 -14.08 8.52 5.89
N VAL A 219 -13.07 8.46 6.78
CA VAL A 219 -11.72 7.96 6.49
C VAL A 219 -11.65 6.46 6.70
N ILE A 220 -11.06 5.75 5.73
CA ILE A 220 -10.77 4.33 5.85
C ILE A 220 -9.46 4.17 6.63
N ALA A 221 -9.55 3.50 7.79
CA ALA A 221 -8.41 3.23 8.64
C ALA A 221 -7.77 1.88 8.27
N VAL A 222 -6.47 1.88 8.00
CA VAL A 222 -5.67 0.70 7.74
C VAL A 222 -4.61 0.57 8.83
N SER A 223 -4.42 -0.62 9.41
CA SER A 223 -3.30 -0.90 10.30
C SER A 223 -2.25 -1.71 9.56
N GLU A 224 -0.99 -1.22 9.56
CA GLU A 224 0.11 -1.82 8.81
C GLU A 224 1.21 -2.31 9.75
N SER A 225 1.82 -3.43 9.41
CA SER A 225 2.92 -4.05 10.17
C SER A 225 2.54 -4.58 11.56
N GLY A 226 3.25 -5.60 12.04
CA GLY A 226 3.08 -6.14 13.39
C GLY A 226 1.87 -7.03 13.60
N ILE A 227 1.16 -7.41 12.56
CA ILE A 227 -0.04 -8.27 12.62
C ILE A 227 0.37 -9.67 12.13
N PHE A 228 0.43 -10.61 13.07
CA PHE A 228 0.86 -11.99 12.82
C PHE A 228 -0.23 -13.02 13.11
N THR A 229 -1.20 -12.69 13.96
CA THR A 229 -2.23 -13.60 14.45
C THR A 229 -3.63 -13.00 14.36
N GLY A 230 -4.66 -13.83 14.43
CA GLY A 230 -6.05 -13.36 14.55
C GLY A 230 -6.28 -12.47 15.77
N ALA A 231 -5.57 -12.72 16.88
CA ALA A 231 -5.63 -11.86 18.06
C ALA A 231 -5.10 -10.44 17.78
N ASP A 232 -4.00 -10.31 17.03
CA ASP A 232 -3.48 -9.01 16.60
C ASP A 232 -4.50 -8.27 15.72
N ALA A 233 -5.11 -8.99 14.78
CA ALA A 233 -6.14 -8.44 13.90
C ALA A 233 -7.39 -7.99 14.71
N ALA A 234 -7.83 -8.78 15.68
CA ALA A 234 -8.94 -8.44 16.56
C ALA A 234 -8.66 -7.17 17.38
N ARG A 235 -7.42 -6.96 17.87
CA ARG A 235 -7.01 -5.74 18.57
C ARG A 235 -7.18 -4.49 17.71
N VAL A 236 -6.64 -4.50 16.50
CA VAL A 236 -6.72 -3.33 15.62
C VAL A 236 -8.15 -3.11 15.10
N ARG A 237 -8.93 -4.18 14.91
CA ARG A 237 -10.37 -4.10 14.61
C ARG A 237 -11.14 -3.40 15.73
N ALA A 238 -10.87 -3.77 16.98
CA ALA A 238 -11.49 -3.15 18.15
C ALA A 238 -11.16 -1.65 18.26
N ALA A 239 -9.98 -1.23 17.77
CA ALA A 239 -9.62 0.18 17.66
C ALA A 239 -10.33 0.92 16.50
N GLY A 240 -11.05 0.22 15.63
CA GLY A 240 -11.80 0.80 14.52
C GLY A 240 -11.11 0.67 13.14
N ALA A 241 -10.10 -0.19 12.99
CA ALA A 241 -9.51 -0.46 11.68
C ALA A 241 -10.55 -1.09 10.74
N HIS A 242 -10.59 -0.60 9.50
CA HIS A 242 -11.38 -1.17 8.41
C HIS A 242 -10.63 -2.27 7.68
N ALA A 243 -9.30 -2.15 7.62
CA ALA A 243 -8.43 -3.12 6.96
C ALA A 243 -7.07 -3.22 7.64
N ILE A 244 -6.36 -4.29 7.33
CA ILE A 244 -4.96 -4.50 7.69
C ILE A 244 -4.10 -4.66 6.43
N LEU A 245 -2.84 -4.20 6.48
CA LEU A 245 -1.82 -4.52 5.50
C LEU A 245 -0.81 -5.48 6.11
N CYS A 246 -0.75 -6.69 5.57
CA CYS A 246 0.06 -7.78 6.09
C CYS A 246 0.94 -8.39 4.99
N GLY A 247 2.23 -8.43 5.23
CA GLY A 247 3.20 -9.01 4.31
C GLY A 247 3.91 -10.22 4.92
N GLU A 248 4.76 -9.98 5.91
CA GLU A 248 5.67 -11.01 6.42
C GLU A 248 4.96 -12.27 6.90
N ALA A 249 3.88 -12.13 7.67
CA ALA A 249 3.12 -13.29 8.15
C ALA A 249 2.49 -14.08 7.01
N LEU A 250 1.87 -13.40 6.03
CA LEU A 250 1.24 -14.06 4.87
C LEU A 250 2.25 -14.72 3.94
N MET A 251 3.42 -14.08 3.72
CA MET A 251 4.48 -14.66 2.89
C MET A 251 5.10 -15.91 3.50
N LYS A 252 5.15 -15.99 4.84
CA LYS A 252 5.68 -17.14 5.59
C LYS A 252 4.63 -18.19 5.93
N ALA A 253 3.33 -17.88 5.77
CA ALA A 253 2.25 -18.80 6.12
C ALA A 253 2.24 -20.03 5.20
N PRO A 254 2.22 -21.26 5.75
CA PRO A 254 1.99 -22.48 4.97
C PRO A 254 0.64 -22.45 4.25
N ASP A 255 -0.38 -21.89 4.91
CA ASP A 255 -1.72 -21.67 4.38
C ASP A 255 -2.14 -20.20 4.58
N PRO A 256 -1.94 -19.32 3.58
CA PRO A 256 -2.39 -17.94 3.65
C PRO A 256 -3.92 -17.80 3.79
N GLY A 257 -4.68 -18.78 3.27
CA GLY A 257 -6.15 -18.77 3.36
C GLY A 257 -6.63 -18.91 4.81
N ALA A 258 -6.08 -19.88 5.55
CA ALA A 258 -6.37 -20.07 6.95
C ALA A 258 -5.98 -18.82 7.78
N LEU A 259 -4.84 -18.18 7.47
CA LEU A 259 -4.42 -16.97 8.18
C LEU A 259 -5.32 -15.77 7.86
N ILE A 260 -5.72 -15.57 6.60
CA ILE A 260 -6.66 -14.50 6.21
C ILE A 260 -8.03 -14.74 6.89
N ALA A 261 -8.50 -15.97 6.96
CA ALA A 261 -9.73 -16.30 7.68
C ALA A 261 -9.61 -15.96 9.19
N ALA A 262 -8.47 -16.29 9.81
CA ALA A 262 -8.20 -15.95 11.21
C ALA A 262 -8.13 -14.43 11.47
N PHE A 263 -7.65 -13.63 10.52
CA PHE A 263 -7.65 -12.17 10.63
C PHE A 263 -9.06 -11.57 10.58
N ARG A 264 -10.02 -12.27 10.00
CA ARG A 264 -11.41 -11.82 9.86
C ARG A 264 -12.33 -12.28 11.00
N ALA A 265 -11.96 -13.36 11.67
CA ALA A 265 -12.71 -13.87 12.83
C ALA A 265 -12.65 -12.88 14.01
#